data_b720c9651bc0209557abcb3e7e4419f9
#
_entry.id   b720c9651bc0209557abcb3e7e4419f9
#
_cell.length_a   1.000
_cell.length_b   1.000
_cell.length_c   1.000
_cell.angle_alpha   90.00
_cell.angle_beta   90.00
_cell.angle_gamma   90.00
#
_symmetry.space_group_name_H-M   'P 1'
#
loop_
_entity.id
_entity.type
_entity.pdbx_description
1 polymer ?
#
loop_
_entity_poly.entity_id
_entity_poly.type
_entity_poly.pdbx_seq_one_letter_code
_entity_poly.pdbx_strand_id
1 'polypeptide(L)'
;GLGDVYKRQVICGVVATGCGGGNDDDRIEIEYWHANGAALTTVLEEIKADFEAKNPDYKVKLVSYGDYNTLRDTITSAIAGGIAPTAAQTYPDHISLYLEGEALQSLDKYINDPVNGMSKEEQAQFIEGFWAEGTIYDTAGTRYGMPFNKSTELMYYNADIFAKYGWEVPKTWDEVIEVAEAYKKTTEYAEAIKANPGKVYALGYDSEANLFITLTQQYGAVYTSFDANGKGIYNAFGAVEADVLKSKASMNWYLEEFKKGNIATSTAFGTDYCSDAFKAGQCIMTIGSSAGATYNDGQAATGVKFTTGVSAVPQKDLENGQVIQQGTNVSLFKCSDAKEELGGWLWLKHMVSYESALKWALETSYFPIRYDVLNSEEYQNHIKGNIIADDGSVVEGIQTLAAKAKEAGLAQSQWFYTNVAFPGSSKARDNAETIVQQILYGDSMTVDKAYTDAYNLSLIHI
;
A
#
# COMPACT_ATOMS: atom_id res chain seq x y z
N GLY A 1 37.36 17.82 13.66
CA GLY A 1 38.27 17.29 12.66
C GLY A 1 37.67 16.09 12.02
N LEU A 2 37.55 16.11 10.72
CA LEU A 2 37.13 15.02 9.84
C LEU A 2 38.13 13.85 9.93
N GLY A 3 37.94 12.91 10.82
CA GLY A 3 38.92 11.84 11.00
C GLY A 3 38.44 10.53 11.64
N ASP A 4 37.24 10.44 12.19
CA ASP A 4 36.85 9.30 13.02
C ASP A 4 35.61 8.48 12.56
N VAL A 5 35.17 8.64 11.32
CA VAL A 5 33.98 7.93 10.80
C VAL A 5 34.33 6.65 10.00
N TYR A 6 35.61 6.36 9.71
CA TYR A 6 36.04 5.26 8.87
C TYR A 6 36.84 4.16 9.58
N LYS A 7 36.49 3.78 10.81
CA LYS A 7 37.08 2.62 11.47
C LYS A 7 36.04 1.73 12.15
N ARG A 8 35.12 1.19 11.37
CA ARG A 8 34.37 -0.04 11.71
C ARG A 8 34.04 -0.80 10.43
N GLN A 9 35.09 -1.26 9.77
CA GLN A 9 34.94 -2.24 8.71
C GLN A 9 35.96 -3.37 8.92
N VAL A 10 35.42 -4.58 8.82
CA VAL A 10 36.12 -5.85 8.57
C VAL A 10 36.92 -6.42 9.73
N ILE A 11 36.28 -7.30 10.49
CA ILE A 11 36.99 -8.48 11.03
C ILE A 11 36.35 -9.69 10.33
N CYS A 12 36.94 -10.12 9.21
CA CYS A 12 36.81 -11.49 8.71
C CYS A 12 37.52 -12.40 9.71
N GLY A 13 36.78 -12.95 10.66
CA GLY A 13 37.26 -14.04 11.51
C GLY A 13 37.18 -15.34 10.73
N VAL A 14 38.33 -15.83 10.30
CA VAL A 14 38.50 -17.25 9.96
C VAL A 14 38.23 -18.06 11.22
N VAL A 15 37.11 -18.74 11.31
CA VAL A 15 36.84 -19.69 12.36
C VAL A 15 37.31 -21.07 11.92
N ALA A 16 38.33 -21.51 12.58
CA ALA A 16 38.82 -22.89 12.48
C ALA A 16 37.76 -23.88 12.95
N THR A 17 37.65 -24.96 12.22
CA THR A 17 36.90 -26.18 12.50
C THR A 17 36.94 -26.59 13.98
N GLY A 18 35.78 -26.52 14.65
CA GLY A 18 35.47 -27.20 15.89
C GLY A 18 34.33 -28.18 15.65
N CYS A 19 34.63 -29.47 15.66
CA CYS A 19 33.64 -30.54 15.69
C CYS A 19 32.78 -30.41 16.96
N GLY A 20 31.56 -29.94 16.79
CA GLY A 20 30.52 -30.00 17.81
C GLY A 20 29.23 -30.39 17.13
N GLY A 21 28.63 -31.55 17.48
CA GLY A 21 27.42 -32.08 16.87
C GLY A 21 26.24 -31.11 17.01
N GLY A 22 26.00 -30.35 15.98
CA GLY A 22 24.72 -29.68 15.69
C GLY A 22 23.98 -30.58 14.71
N ASN A 23 22.69 -30.79 14.90
CA ASN A 23 21.84 -31.30 13.86
C ASN A 23 21.97 -30.29 12.70
N ASP A 24 22.73 -30.62 11.66
CA ASP A 24 22.65 -29.92 10.39
C ASP A 24 21.22 -30.17 9.88
N ASP A 25 20.45 -29.10 9.84
CA ASP A 25 19.10 -29.13 9.25
C ASP A 25 19.32 -29.14 7.72
N ASP A 26 19.33 -30.35 7.13
CA ASP A 26 19.57 -30.61 5.70
C ASP A 26 18.45 -30.04 4.78
N ARG A 27 17.41 -29.42 5.35
CA ARG A 27 16.32 -28.81 4.57
C ARG A 27 16.83 -27.65 3.73
N ILE A 28 16.25 -27.52 2.55
CA ILE A 28 16.52 -26.40 1.64
C ILE A 28 15.97 -25.12 2.26
N GLU A 29 16.81 -24.12 2.48
CA GLU A 29 16.40 -22.84 3.02
C GLU A 29 15.82 -21.94 1.93
N ILE A 30 14.65 -21.37 2.20
CA ILE A 30 13.97 -20.33 1.41
C ILE A 30 14.07 -19.02 2.19
N GLU A 31 14.83 -18.08 1.70
CA GLU A 31 14.92 -16.77 2.34
C GLU A 31 13.82 -15.85 1.81
N TYR A 32 12.92 -15.40 2.69
CA TYR A 32 11.81 -14.50 2.38
C TYR A 32 11.98 -13.16 3.09
N TRP A 33 12.13 -12.09 2.30
CA TRP A 33 12.32 -10.72 2.81
C TRP A 33 11.04 -9.92 2.79
N HIS A 34 10.74 -9.19 3.88
CA HIS A 34 9.51 -8.45 4.03
C HIS A 34 9.69 -7.17 4.86
N ALA A 35 8.67 -6.28 4.80
CA ALA A 35 8.63 -5.03 5.56
C ALA A 35 7.59 -5.06 6.70
N ASN A 36 7.03 -6.22 7.01
CA ASN A 36 5.97 -6.34 8.02
C ASN A 36 6.52 -6.08 9.42
N GLY A 37 5.78 -5.31 10.21
CA GLY A 37 6.05 -5.13 11.64
C GLY A 37 5.74 -6.38 12.46
N ALA A 38 6.03 -6.33 13.77
CA ALA A 38 6.00 -7.50 14.65
C ALA A 38 4.67 -8.27 14.66
N ALA A 39 3.53 -7.58 14.70
CA ALA A 39 2.21 -8.24 14.71
C ALA A 39 1.95 -9.04 13.43
N LEU A 40 2.27 -8.47 12.27
CA LEU A 40 2.12 -9.14 10.98
C LEU A 40 3.13 -10.29 10.81
N THR A 41 4.33 -10.13 11.36
CA THR A 41 5.36 -11.17 11.35
C THR A 41 4.90 -12.39 12.16
N THR A 42 4.16 -12.20 13.26
CA THR A 42 3.57 -13.32 14.00
C THR A 42 2.64 -14.17 13.13
N VAL A 43 1.77 -13.55 12.36
CA VAL A 43 0.88 -14.26 11.42
C VAL A 43 1.68 -14.98 10.33
N LEU A 44 2.76 -14.34 9.81
CA LEU A 44 3.66 -15.01 8.85
C LEU A 44 4.38 -16.22 9.44
N GLU A 45 4.80 -16.19 10.70
CA GLU A 45 5.43 -17.33 11.38
C GLU A 45 4.46 -18.52 11.49
N GLU A 46 3.17 -18.27 11.69
CA GLU A 46 2.16 -19.33 11.70
C GLU A 46 1.92 -19.91 10.31
N ILE A 47 1.85 -19.07 9.27
CA ILE A 47 1.77 -19.53 7.87
C ILE A 47 3.02 -20.33 7.49
N LYS A 48 4.20 -19.89 7.92
CA LYS A 48 5.46 -20.62 7.74
C LYS A 48 5.42 -22.00 8.41
N ALA A 49 4.96 -22.08 9.66
CA ALA A 49 4.88 -23.33 10.38
C ALA A 49 3.98 -24.36 9.65
N ASP A 50 2.86 -23.90 9.11
CA ASP A 50 1.97 -24.75 8.30
C ASP A 50 2.63 -25.16 6.95
N PHE A 51 3.33 -24.26 6.30
CA PHE A 51 4.10 -24.55 5.08
C PHE A 51 5.17 -25.62 5.34
N GLU A 52 5.99 -25.47 6.37
CA GLU A 52 7.07 -26.39 6.69
C GLU A 52 6.55 -27.77 7.09
N ALA A 53 5.40 -27.82 7.78
CA ALA A 53 4.74 -29.09 8.10
C ALA A 53 4.25 -29.86 6.84
N LYS A 54 3.80 -29.15 5.82
CA LYS A 54 3.34 -29.70 4.54
C LYS A 54 4.48 -29.97 3.54
N ASN A 55 5.63 -29.33 3.73
CA ASN A 55 6.80 -29.40 2.84
C ASN A 55 8.08 -29.67 3.64
N PRO A 56 8.27 -30.88 4.17
CA PRO A 56 9.32 -31.19 5.14
C PRO A 56 10.76 -31.07 4.60
N ASP A 57 10.93 -31.02 3.27
CA ASP A 57 12.24 -30.82 2.63
C ASP A 57 12.70 -29.35 2.66
N TYR A 58 11.81 -28.40 3.05
CA TYR A 58 12.06 -26.97 3.02
C TYR A 58 11.96 -26.34 4.40
N LYS A 59 12.69 -25.25 4.61
CA LYS A 59 12.54 -24.32 5.73
C LYS A 59 12.51 -22.90 5.23
N VAL A 60 11.70 -22.05 5.85
CA VAL A 60 11.58 -20.63 5.49
C VAL A 60 12.30 -19.77 6.53
N LYS A 61 13.19 -18.91 6.06
CA LYS A 61 13.82 -17.87 6.87
C LYS A 61 13.15 -16.53 6.58
N LEU A 62 12.35 -16.04 7.53
CA LEU A 62 11.74 -14.72 7.45
C LEU A 62 12.73 -13.64 7.87
N VAL A 63 12.91 -12.60 7.03
CA VAL A 63 13.80 -11.48 7.32
C VAL A 63 13.01 -10.18 7.18
N SER A 64 12.79 -9.47 8.30
CA SER A 64 12.08 -8.19 8.32
C SER A 64 13.04 -7.02 8.22
N TYR A 65 12.74 -6.08 7.31
CA TYR A 65 13.47 -4.83 7.11
C TYR A 65 12.73 -3.60 7.66
N GLY A 66 11.58 -3.79 8.31
CA GLY A 66 10.86 -2.77 9.06
C GLY A 66 10.00 -1.82 8.22
N ASP A 67 10.47 -1.36 7.05
CA ASP A 67 9.73 -0.51 6.13
C ASP A 67 10.00 -0.84 4.66
N TYR A 68 9.13 -0.35 3.77
CA TYR A 68 9.18 -0.69 2.34
C TYR A 68 10.35 -0.06 1.60
N ASN A 69 10.80 1.13 1.98
CA ASN A 69 11.93 1.81 1.33
C ASN A 69 13.23 1.10 1.68
N THR A 70 13.43 0.76 2.95
CA THR A 70 14.57 -0.03 3.41
C THR A 70 14.60 -1.40 2.73
N LEU A 71 13.47 -2.09 2.62
CA LEU A 71 13.36 -3.36 1.91
C LEU A 71 13.75 -3.20 0.44
N ARG A 72 13.18 -2.21 -0.28
CA ARG A 72 13.48 -1.92 -1.68
C ARG A 72 14.97 -1.69 -1.91
N ASP A 73 15.57 -0.81 -1.13
CA ASP A 73 16.97 -0.40 -1.30
C ASP A 73 17.94 -1.55 -0.95
N THR A 74 17.57 -2.36 0.04
CA THR A 74 18.34 -3.56 0.40
C THR A 74 18.27 -4.62 -0.69
N ILE A 75 17.08 -4.91 -1.24
CA ILE A 75 16.94 -5.85 -2.36
C ILE A 75 17.72 -5.35 -3.59
N THR A 76 17.61 -4.06 -3.91
CA THR A 76 18.37 -3.46 -5.04
C THR A 76 19.88 -3.65 -4.87
N SER A 77 20.39 -3.42 -3.66
CA SER A 77 21.80 -3.64 -3.34
C SER A 77 22.20 -5.12 -3.41
N ALA A 78 21.33 -6.00 -2.94
CA ALA A 78 21.54 -7.45 -2.97
C ALA A 78 21.56 -7.99 -4.41
N ILE A 79 20.69 -7.49 -5.28
CA ILE A 79 20.68 -7.81 -6.72
C ILE A 79 22.05 -7.45 -7.35
N ALA A 80 22.54 -6.23 -7.09
CA ALA A 80 23.85 -5.80 -7.58
C ALA A 80 25.01 -6.65 -7.04
N GLY A 81 24.85 -7.21 -5.83
CA GLY A 81 25.81 -8.12 -5.19
C GLY A 81 25.66 -9.59 -5.58
N GLY A 82 24.63 -9.97 -6.34
CA GLY A 82 24.35 -11.37 -6.68
C GLY A 82 23.90 -12.23 -5.50
N ILE A 83 23.28 -11.62 -4.48
CA ILE A 83 22.82 -12.26 -3.22
C ILE A 83 21.36 -11.91 -2.94
N ALA A 84 20.53 -11.77 -3.98
CA ALA A 84 19.10 -11.53 -3.81
C ALA A 84 18.44 -12.69 -3.02
N PRO A 85 17.34 -12.41 -2.25
CA PRO A 85 16.61 -13.46 -1.54
C PRO A 85 15.94 -14.43 -2.52
N THR A 86 15.48 -15.58 -2.01
CA THR A 86 14.66 -16.52 -2.81
C THR A 86 13.33 -15.90 -3.22
N ALA A 87 12.69 -15.18 -2.27
CA ALA A 87 11.42 -14.50 -2.51
C ALA A 87 11.30 -13.25 -1.63
N ALA A 88 10.45 -12.31 -2.02
CA ALA A 88 10.23 -11.11 -1.22
C ALA A 88 8.82 -10.53 -1.40
N GLN A 89 8.44 -9.71 -0.43
CA GLN A 89 7.32 -8.78 -0.51
C GLN A 89 7.70 -7.60 -1.40
N THR A 90 6.85 -7.28 -2.39
CA THR A 90 7.19 -6.30 -3.43
C THR A 90 6.02 -5.38 -3.77
N TYR A 91 6.28 -4.10 -3.96
CA TYR A 91 5.33 -3.21 -4.63
C TYR A 91 5.50 -3.27 -6.16
N PRO A 92 4.48 -2.90 -6.96
CA PRO A 92 4.57 -2.90 -8.42
C PRO A 92 5.75 -2.08 -8.97
N ASP A 93 5.98 -0.89 -8.43
CA ASP A 93 7.10 -0.04 -8.82
C ASP A 93 8.46 -0.62 -8.40
N HIS A 94 8.53 -1.38 -7.29
CA HIS A 94 9.73 -2.13 -6.90
C HIS A 94 10.00 -3.30 -7.84
N ILE A 95 8.96 -4.03 -8.27
CA ILE A 95 9.10 -5.10 -9.26
C ILE A 95 9.75 -4.57 -10.54
N SER A 96 9.29 -3.41 -11.03
CA SER A 96 9.87 -2.82 -12.24
C SER A 96 11.35 -2.49 -12.08
N LEU A 97 11.78 -2.04 -10.90
CA LEU A 97 13.18 -1.79 -10.58
C LEU A 97 14.02 -3.09 -10.55
N TYR A 98 13.46 -4.17 -9.97
CA TYR A 98 14.18 -5.47 -9.90
C TYR A 98 14.25 -6.17 -11.26
N LEU A 99 13.33 -5.86 -12.17
CA LEU A 99 13.37 -6.34 -13.56
C LEU A 99 14.53 -5.71 -14.36
N GLU A 100 14.93 -4.46 -14.07
CA GLU A 100 16.14 -3.85 -14.65
C GLU A 100 17.40 -4.65 -14.30
N GLY A 101 17.48 -5.18 -13.09
CA GLY A 101 18.56 -6.04 -12.63
C GLY A 101 18.45 -7.49 -13.11
N GLU A 102 17.46 -7.81 -13.95
CA GLU A 102 17.17 -9.17 -14.46
C GLU A 102 17.04 -10.24 -13.35
N ALA A 103 16.70 -9.82 -12.13
CA ALA A 103 16.76 -10.68 -10.96
C ALA A 103 15.46 -11.48 -10.72
N LEU A 104 14.33 -11.03 -11.27
CA LEU A 104 13.05 -11.69 -11.03
C LEU A 104 12.82 -12.88 -11.94
N GLN A 105 12.22 -13.91 -11.38
CA GLN A 105 11.74 -15.08 -12.09
C GLN A 105 10.29 -14.85 -12.52
N SER A 106 9.97 -15.09 -13.82
CA SER A 106 8.56 -15.16 -14.25
C SER A 106 7.83 -16.28 -13.53
N LEU A 107 6.64 -15.96 -13.00
CA LEU A 107 5.79 -16.94 -12.33
C LEU A 107 4.98 -17.79 -13.30
N ASP A 108 4.91 -17.44 -14.60
CA ASP A 108 4.04 -18.12 -15.58
C ASP A 108 4.43 -19.60 -15.75
N LYS A 109 5.74 -19.92 -15.76
CA LYS A 109 6.19 -21.30 -15.88
C LYS A 109 5.75 -22.15 -14.67
N TYR A 110 5.75 -21.55 -13.49
CA TYR A 110 5.38 -22.22 -12.25
C TYR A 110 3.88 -22.36 -12.10
N ILE A 111 3.14 -21.29 -12.39
CA ILE A 111 1.67 -21.28 -12.33
C ILE A 111 1.10 -22.34 -13.28
N ASN A 112 1.69 -22.52 -14.45
CA ASN A 112 1.24 -23.49 -15.47
C ASN A 112 1.94 -24.86 -15.35
N ASP A 113 2.77 -25.11 -14.34
CA ASP A 113 3.42 -26.40 -14.13
C ASP A 113 2.36 -27.48 -13.84
N PRO A 114 2.40 -28.64 -14.51
CA PRO A 114 1.36 -29.68 -14.37
C PRO A 114 1.35 -30.39 -13.01
N VAL A 115 2.44 -30.27 -12.23
CA VAL A 115 2.59 -30.96 -10.92
C VAL A 115 2.45 -29.95 -9.77
N ASN A 116 3.16 -28.85 -9.84
CA ASN A 116 3.29 -27.88 -8.76
C ASN A 116 2.50 -26.57 -9.02
N GLY A 117 1.88 -26.44 -10.18
CA GLY A 117 1.18 -25.23 -10.60
C GLY A 117 -0.16 -25.01 -9.91
N MET A 118 -0.93 -24.08 -10.46
CA MET A 118 -2.27 -23.73 -10.01
C MET A 118 -3.29 -24.08 -11.08
N SER A 119 -4.38 -24.76 -10.71
CA SER A 119 -5.47 -25.01 -11.65
C SER A 119 -6.11 -23.72 -12.15
N LYS A 120 -6.83 -23.76 -13.26
CA LYS A 120 -7.55 -22.58 -13.78
C LYS A 120 -8.66 -22.14 -12.81
N GLU A 121 -9.29 -23.09 -12.12
CA GLU A 121 -10.29 -22.86 -11.09
C GLU A 121 -9.68 -22.15 -9.88
N GLU A 122 -8.47 -22.54 -9.46
CA GLU A 122 -7.73 -21.90 -8.38
C GLU A 122 -7.30 -20.48 -8.78
N GLN A 123 -6.78 -20.27 -10.00
CA GLN A 123 -6.44 -18.96 -10.52
C GLN A 123 -7.66 -18.03 -10.58
N ALA A 124 -8.84 -18.55 -10.93
CA ALA A 124 -10.08 -17.78 -11.02
C ALA A 124 -10.62 -17.36 -9.64
N GLN A 125 -10.11 -17.91 -8.55
CA GLN A 125 -10.48 -17.46 -7.19
C GLN A 125 -9.85 -16.13 -6.81
N PHE A 126 -8.76 -15.70 -7.46
CA PHE A 126 -8.18 -14.40 -7.13
C PHE A 126 -9.09 -13.25 -7.59
N ILE A 127 -9.21 -12.23 -6.76
CA ILE A 127 -9.92 -10.99 -7.10
C ILE A 127 -9.26 -10.37 -8.32
N GLU A 128 -10.03 -10.16 -9.39
CA GLU A 128 -9.54 -9.85 -10.73
C GLU A 128 -8.55 -8.66 -10.75
N GLY A 129 -8.89 -7.53 -10.11
CA GLY A 129 -8.01 -6.36 -10.06
C GLY A 129 -6.69 -6.63 -9.35
N PHE A 130 -6.72 -7.42 -8.26
CA PHE A 130 -5.52 -7.79 -7.53
C PHE A 130 -4.64 -8.75 -8.33
N TRP A 131 -5.26 -9.70 -9.02
CA TRP A 131 -4.55 -10.64 -9.86
C TRP A 131 -3.92 -9.98 -11.08
N ALA A 132 -4.65 -9.08 -11.74
CA ALA A 132 -4.16 -8.34 -12.92
C ALA A 132 -2.92 -7.50 -12.64
N GLU A 133 -2.77 -6.94 -11.45
CA GLU A 133 -1.60 -6.14 -11.06
C GLU A 133 -0.26 -6.91 -11.17
N GLY A 134 -0.29 -8.24 -11.11
CA GLY A 134 0.90 -9.07 -11.27
C GLY A 134 1.51 -9.04 -12.68
N THR A 135 0.86 -8.41 -13.68
CA THR A 135 1.21 -8.47 -15.11
C THR A 135 1.39 -7.10 -15.78
N ILE A 136 1.51 -6.02 -15.00
CA ILE A 136 1.49 -4.62 -15.51
C ILE A 136 2.88 -4.10 -15.93
N TYR A 137 3.88 -4.97 -16.10
CA TYR A 137 5.29 -4.60 -16.22
C TYR A 137 5.79 -4.59 -17.66
N ASP A 138 5.07 -5.23 -18.56
CA ASP A 138 5.36 -5.28 -19.99
C ASP A 138 4.08 -5.42 -20.82
N THR A 139 4.20 -5.29 -22.13
CA THR A 139 3.08 -5.43 -23.07
C THR A 139 2.73 -6.90 -23.37
N ALA A 140 3.55 -7.86 -22.94
CA ALA A 140 3.30 -9.29 -23.09
C ALA A 140 2.40 -9.85 -21.97
N GLY A 141 2.25 -9.10 -20.87
CA GLY A 141 1.49 -9.51 -19.70
C GLY A 141 2.18 -10.61 -18.89
N THR A 142 3.51 -10.59 -18.85
CA THR A 142 4.30 -11.55 -18.06
C THR A 142 4.04 -11.33 -16.57
N ARG A 143 3.76 -12.40 -15.83
CA ARG A 143 3.50 -12.32 -14.40
C ARG A 143 4.77 -12.40 -13.57
N TYR A 144 4.98 -11.37 -12.73
CA TYR A 144 6.10 -11.29 -11.79
C TYR A 144 5.66 -11.17 -10.32
N GLY A 145 4.38 -11.04 -10.06
CA GLY A 145 3.85 -10.95 -8.70
C GLY A 145 2.52 -11.66 -8.53
N MET A 146 2.27 -12.12 -7.30
CA MET A 146 0.95 -12.57 -6.83
C MET A 146 0.46 -11.66 -5.71
N PRO A 147 -0.85 -11.37 -5.62
CA PRO A 147 -1.38 -10.47 -4.61
C PRO A 147 -1.19 -11.02 -3.20
N PHE A 148 -0.85 -10.15 -2.25
CA PHE A 148 -0.73 -10.53 -0.85
C PHE A 148 -1.36 -9.49 0.09
N ASN A 149 -0.64 -8.43 0.49
CA ASN A 149 -1.14 -7.41 1.42
C ASN A 149 -1.98 -6.36 0.69
N LYS A 150 -3.20 -6.68 0.31
CA LYS A 150 -4.03 -5.75 -0.47
C LYS A 150 -4.84 -4.82 0.42
N SER A 151 -4.90 -3.55 0.01
CA SER A 151 -5.58 -2.45 0.69
C SER A 151 -6.02 -1.38 -0.33
N THR A 152 -6.63 -0.31 0.15
CA THR A 152 -6.97 0.89 -0.61
C THR A 152 -6.89 2.11 0.30
N GLU A 153 -7.18 3.30 -0.20
CA GLU A 153 -7.44 4.46 0.65
C GLU A 153 -8.91 4.57 1.00
N LEU A 154 -9.19 5.14 2.16
CA LEU A 154 -10.52 5.40 2.69
C LEU A 154 -10.55 6.76 3.36
N MET A 155 -11.73 7.37 3.45
CA MET A 155 -11.94 8.52 4.30
C MET A 155 -12.44 8.08 5.67
N TYR A 156 -11.72 8.49 6.71
CA TYR A 156 -12.13 8.40 8.11
C TYR A 156 -12.66 9.76 8.57
N TYR A 157 -13.72 9.78 9.37
CA TYR A 157 -14.32 11.04 9.83
C TYR A 157 -14.80 10.95 11.29
N ASN A 158 -14.88 12.09 11.95
CA ASN A 158 -15.43 12.21 13.32
C ASN A 158 -16.95 12.13 13.25
N ALA A 159 -17.51 10.93 13.46
CA ALA A 159 -18.94 10.68 13.35
C ALA A 159 -19.77 11.48 14.38
N ASP A 160 -19.20 11.81 15.55
CA ASP A 160 -19.91 12.55 16.58
C ASP A 160 -20.12 14.02 16.18
N ILE A 161 -19.11 14.65 15.53
CA ILE A 161 -19.25 16.00 14.97
C ILE A 161 -20.26 16.00 13.82
N PHE A 162 -20.18 15.03 12.90
CA PHE A 162 -21.13 14.90 11.81
C PHE A 162 -22.56 14.75 12.31
N ALA A 163 -22.79 13.87 13.29
CA ALA A 163 -24.10 13.67 13.90
C ALA A 163 -24.61 14.93 14.63
N LYS A 164 -23.71 15.64 15.35
CA LYS A 164 -24.06 16.88 16.09
C LYS A 164 -24.62 17.95 15.17
N TYR A 165 -24.04 18.10 13.97
CA TYR A 165 -24.43 19.14 13.00
C TYR A 165 -25.36 18.63 11.92
N GLY A 166 -25.71 17.34 11.92
CA GLY A 166 -26.58 16.73 10.91
C GLY A 166 -25.95 16.71 9.50
N TRP A 167 -24.63 16.61 9.41
CA TRP A 167 -23.94 16.55 8.11
C TRP A 167 -24.00 15.15 7.54
N GLU A 168 -24.30 15.09 6.24
CA GLU A 168 -24.13 13.86 5.47
C GLU A 168 -22.63 13.59 5.23
N VAL A 169 -22.28 12.30 5.10
CA VAL A 169 -20.90 11.89 4.79
C VAL A 169 -20.59 12.22 3.34
N PRO A 170 -19.59 13.06 3.04
CA PRO A 170 -19.31 13.51 1.70
C PRO A 170 -18.85 12.36 0.79
N LYS A 171 -19.41 12.31 -0.43
CA LYS A 171 -19.08 11.36 -1.50
C LYS A 171 -18.27 12.01 -2.62
N THR A 172 -18.32 13.33 -2.71
CA THR A 172 -17.60 14.12 -3.71
C THR A 172 -16.70 15.13 -3.04
N TRP A 173 -15.69 15.62 -3.80
CA TRP A 173 -14.81 16.68 -3.31
C TRP A 173 -15.56 17.98 -3.05
N ASP A 174 -16.58 18.29 -3.85
CA ASP A 174 -17.39 19.49 -3.64
C ASP A 174 -18.13 19.42 -2.30
N GLU A 175 -18.69 18.25 -1.95
CA GLU A 175 -19.32 18.02 -0.63
C GLU A 175 -18.29 18.07 0.52
N VAL A 176 -17.05 17.61 0.31
CA VAL A 176 -15.96 17.79 1.30
C VAL A 176 -15.73 19.27 1.58
N ILE A 177 -15.71 20.11 0.54
CA ILE A 177 -15.51 21.54 0.71
C ILE A 177 -16.72 22.20 1.42
N GLU A 178 -17.95 21.78 1.11
CA GLU A 178 -19.14 22.24 1.83
C GLU A 178 -19.05 21.93 3.33
N VAL A 179 -18.66 20.71 3.70
CA VAL A 179 -18.42 20.31 5.10
C VAL A 179 -17.29 21.15 5.71
N ALA A 180 -16.18 21.36 4.99
CA ALA A 180 -15.06 22.15 5.46
C ALA A 180 -15.47 23.60 5.79
N GLU A 181 -16.24 24.24 4.89
CA GLU A 181 -16.74 25.61 5.09
C GLU A 181 -17.78 25.69 6.21
N ALA A 182 -18.56 24.61 6.43
CA ALA A 182 -19.47 24.52 7.56
C ALA A 182 -18.71 24.33 8.89
N TYR A 183 -17.69 23.47 8.89
CA TYR A 183 -16.83 23.20 10.06
C TYR A 183 -16.16 24.48 10.59
N LYS A 184 -15.66 25.35 9.71
CA LYS A 184 -15.02 26.62 10.09
C LYS A 184 -15.93 27.56 10.90
N LYS A 185 -17.24 27.34 10.87
CA LYS A 185 -18.24 28.15 11.62
C LYS A 185 -18.62 27.54 12.97
N THR A 186 -18.03 26.41 13.33
CA THR A 186 -18.35 25.68 14.55
C THR A 186 -17.50 26.11 15.76
N THR A 187 -17.97 25.79 16.96
CA THR A 187 -17.21 25.96 18.20
C THR A 187 -16.00 25.03 18.24
N GLU A 188 -16.15 23.81 17.72
CA GLU A 188 -15.06 22.82 17.66
C GLU A 188 -13.88 23.31 16.83
N TYR A 189 -14.15 23.98 15.70
CA TYR A 189 -13.09 24.59 14.89
C TYR A 189 -12.37 25.70 15.65
N ALA A 190 -13.12 26.58 16.32
CA ALA A 190 -12.54 27.66 17.11
C ALA A 190 -11.66 27.14 18.27
N GLU A 191 -12.09 26.05 18.92
CA GLU A 191 -11.32 25.37 19.96
C GLU A 191 -10.07 24.68 19.38
N ALA A 192 -10.21 24.00 18.23
CA ALA A 192 -9.09 23.36 17.55
C ALA A 192 -8.01 24.38 17.13
N ILE A 193 -8.40 25.53 16.53
CA ILE A 193 -7.48 26.63 16.19
C ILE A 193 -6.78 27.18 17.43
N LYS A 194 -7.49 27.33 18.54
CA LYS A 194 -6.88 27.80 19.79
C LYS A 194 -5.85 26.82 20.34
N ALA A 195 -6.13 25.52 20.24
CA ALA A 195 -5.22 24.46 20.68
C ALA A 195 -4.02 24.27 19.73
N ASN A 196 -4.23 24.45 18.42
CA ASN A 196 -3.25 24.17 17.36
C ASN A 196 -3.17 25.33 16.35
N PRO A 197 -2.62 26.50 16.72
CA PRO A 197 -2.58 27.67 15.84
C PRO A 197 -1.88 27.38 14.50
N GLY A 198 -2.58 27.65 13.39
CA GLY A 198 -2.04 27.47 12.03
C GLY A 198 -1.90 26.02 11.56
N LYS A 199 -2.46 25.05 12.30
CA LYS A 199 -2.36 23.63 12.02
C LYS A 199 -3.73 22.92 12.06
N VAL A 200 -4.78 23.58 11.63
CA VAL A 200 -6.13 23.04 11.61
C VAL A 200 -6.73 23.18 10.22
N TYR A 201 -7.15 22.08 9.67
CA TYR A 201 -7.86 21.94 8.40
C TYR A 201 -9.06 20.99 8.59
N ALA A 202 -10.01 21.00 7.69
CA ALA A 202 -11.14 20.08 7.81
C ALA A 202 -10.77 18.64 7.42
N LEU A 203 -9.89 18.50 6.39
CA LEU A 203 -9.44 17.19 5.91
C LEU A 203 -7.93 17.15 5.77
N GLY A 204 -7.32 16.03 6.20
CA GLY A 204 -5.94 15.65 5.93
C GLY A 204 -5.85 14.51 4.92
N TYR A 205 -4.97 14.60 3.91
CA TYR A 205 -4.64 13.49 3.01
C TYR A 205 -3.25 12.96 3.37
N ASP A 206 -3.16 11.66 3.68
CA ASP A 206 -1.98 11.07 4.31
C ASP A 206 -0.76 11.01 3.38
N SER A 207 -0.93 10.51 2.15
CA SER A 207 0.15 10.32 1.18
C SER A 207 0.08 11.33 0.03
N GLU A 208 1.07 12.22 -0.08
CA GLU A 208 1.18 13.16 -1.20
C GLU A 208 1.29 12.47 -2.56
N ALA A 209 2.02 11.35 -2.65
CA ALA A 209 2.13 10.59 -3.89
C ALA A 209 0.78 10.00 -4.32
N ASN A 210 0.04 9.41 -3.40
CA ASN A 210 -1.29 8.87 -3.69
C ASN A 210 -2.29 9.99 -4.03
N LEU A 211 -2.26 11.09 -3.28
CA LEU A 211 -3.04 12.28 -3.57
C LEU A 211 -2.85 12.73 -5.02
N PHE A 212 -1.59 12.89 -5.44
CA PHE A 212 -1.27 13.28 -6.82
C PHE A 212 -1.84 12.31 -7.84
N ILE A 213 -1.58 11.01 -7.67
CA ILE A 213 -1.97 9.98 -8.62
C ILE A 213 -3.50 9.84 -8.67
N THR A 214 -4.16 9.78 -7.50
CA THR A 214 -5.61 9.61 -7.41
C THR A 214 -6.36 10.81 -8.01
N LEU A 215 -5.99 12.04 -7.64
CA LEU A 215 -6.64 13.23 -8.21
C LEU A 215 -6.37 13.37 -9.70
N THR A 216 -5.16 13.09 -10.16
CA THR A 216 -4.83 13.06 -11.60
C THR A 216 -5.78 12.15 -12.35
N GLN A 217 -6.02 10.94 -11.87
CA GLN A 217 -6.92 9.98 -12.49
C GLN A 217 -8.39 10.40 -12.36
N GLN A 218 -8.82 10.92 -11.23
CA GLN A 218 -10.16 11.45 -11.03
C GLN A 218 -10.49 12.64 -11.95
N TYR A 219 -9.48 13.39 -12.38
CA TYR A 219 -9.62 14.45 -13.39
C TYR A 219 -9.53 13.91 -14.83
N GLY A 220 -9.47 12.58 -14.98
CA GLY A 220 -9.50 11.89 -16.28
C GLY A 220 -8.16 11.92 -17.02
N ALA A 221 -7.04 12.13 -16.33
CA ALA A 221 -5.70 11.96 -16.90
C ALA A 221 -5.19 10.53 -16.65
N VAL A 222 -4.34 10.04 -17.55
CA VAL A 222 -3.56 8.82 -17.34
C VAL A 222 -2.28 9.20 -16.60
N TYR A 223 -1.90 8.43 -15.58
CA TYR A 223 -0.65 8.68 -14.84
C TYR A 223 0.56 8.14 -15.60
N THR A 224 0.57 6.84 -15.92
CA THR A 224 1.62 6.16 -16.68
C THR A 224 1.02 5.23 -17.71
N SER A 225 1.72 5.01 -18.83
CA SER A 225 1.32 4.06 -19.87
C SER A 225 2.53 3.49 -20.59
N PHE A 226 2.32 2.53 -21.50
CA PHE A 226 3.32 2.12 -22.48
C PHE A 226 3.04 2.79 -23.83
N ASP A 227 4.10 3.17 -24.55
CA ASP A 227 4.00 3.58 -25.96
C ASP A 227 3.79 2.36 -26.88
N ALA A 228 3.67 2.62 -28.18
CA ALA A 228 3.48 1.58 -29.20
C ALA A 228 4.67 0.58 -29.31
N ASN A 229 5.82 0.91 -28.76
CA ASN A 229 7.01 0.06 -28.75
C ASN A 229 7.19 -0.67 -27.39
N GLY A 230 6.26 -0.49 -26.46
CA GLY A 230 6.36 -1.06 -25.11
C GLY A 230 7.27 -0.29 -24.16
N LYS A 231 7.70 0.92 -24.53
CA LYS A 231 8.47 1.79 -23.65
C LYS A 231 7.52 2.51 -22.69
N GLY A 232 7.86 2.55 -21.40
CA GLY A 232 7.11 3.28 -20.39
C GLY A 232 7.16 4.80 -20.61
N ILE A 233 6.04 5.47 -20.39
CA ILE A 233 5.89 6.92 -20.48
C ILE A 233 5.17 7.50 -19.26
N TYR A 234 5.61 8.69 -18.85
CA TYR A 234 4.98 9.48 -17.79
C TYR A 234 3.97 10.45 -18.39
N ASN A 235 2.71 10.06 -18.45
CA ASN A 235 1.67 10.89 -19.07
C ASN A 235 1.41 12.16 -18.27
N ALA A 236 1.18 12.01 -16.96
CA ALA A 236 0.63 13.06 -16.11
C ALA A 236 1.52 14.30 -15.91
N PHE A 237 2.83 14.19 -16.10
CA PHE A 237 3.76 15.31 -15.85
C PHE A 237 4.77 15.58 -16.98
N GLY A 238 4.48 15.20 -18.21
CA GLY A 238 5.29 15.69 -19.34
C GLY A 238 5.11 15.03 -20.69
N ALA A 239 4.82 13.73 -20.80
CA ALA A 239 4.84 13.03 -22.07
C ALA A 239 3.58 13.24 -22.94
N VAL A 240 2.42 13.49 -22.30
CA VAL A 240 1.14 13.65 -23.00
C VAL A 240 0.46 14.95 -22.54
N GLU A 241 0.44 15.96 -23.42
CA GLU A 241 -0.05 17.31 -23.08
C GLU A 241 -1.47 17.31 -22.49
N ALA A 242 -2.38 16.50 -23.02
CA ALA A 242 -3.77 16.44 -22.53
C ALA A 242 -3.84 15.91 -21.09
N ASP A 243 -3.01 14.93 -20.75
CA ASP A 243 -2.94 14.38 -19.40
C ASP A 243 -2.28 15.36 -18.44
N VAL A 244 -1.21 16.05 -18.87
CA VAL A 244 -0.55 17.10 -18.10
C VAL A 244 -1.51 18.23 -17.74
N LEU A 245 -2.34 18.69 -18.69
CA LEU A 245 -3.30 19.77 -18.45
C LEU A 245 -4.34 19.37 -17.39
N LYS A 246 -4.88 18.16 -17.47
CA LYS A 246 -5.85 17.63 -16.50
C LYS A 246 -5.22 17.44 -15.12
N SER A 247 -4.01 16.89 -15.07
CA SER A 247 -3.25 16.71 -13.84
C SER A 247 -2.92 18.04 -13.17
N LYS A 248 -2.47 19.05 -13.93
CA LYS A 248 -2.28 20.43 -13.42
C LYS A 248 -3.57 21.05 -12.91
N ALA A 249 -4.69 20.78 -13.56
CA ALA A 249 -5.99 21.29 -13.10
C ALA A 249 -6.34 20.72 -11.71
N SER A 250 -6.10 19.42 -11.46
CA SER A 250 -6.32 18.81 -10.16
C SER A 250 -5.43 19.43 -9.08
N MET A 251 -4.16 19.66 -9.38
CA MET A 251 -3.20 20.24 -8.42
C MET A 251 -3.48 21.74 -8.14
N ASN A 252 -3.91 22.51 -9.15
CA ASN A 252 -4.34 23.89 -8.93
C ASN A 252 -5.57 23.95 -8.03
N TRP A 253 -6.55 23.07 -8.25
CA TRP A 253 -7.73 22.98 -7.38
C TRP A 253 -7.32 22.65 -5.93
N TYR A 254 -6.46 21.66 -5.73
CA TYR A 254 -6.01 21.27 -4.38
C TYR A 254 -5.25 22.42 -3.69
N LEU A 255 -4.37 23.10 -4.41
CA LEU A 255 -3.64 24.27 -3.90
C LEU A 255 -4.58 25.41 -3.47
N GLU A 256 -5.63 25.68 -4.23
CA GLU A 256 -6.63 26.70 -3.88
C GLU A 256 -7.36 26.34 -2.58
N GLU A 257 -7.79 25.09 -2.45
CA GLU A 257 -8.48 24.63 -1.24
C GLU A 257 -7.55 24.53 -0.03
N PHE A 258 -6.28 24.20 -0.24
CA PHE A 258 -5.25 24.31 0.80
C PHE A 258 -5.06 25.75 1.30
N LYS A 259 -4.96 26.72 0.39
CA LYS A 259 -4.83 28.15 0.73
C LYS A 259 -6.05 28.68 1.49
N LYS A 260 -7.23 28.15 1.22
CA LYS A 260 -8.46 28.47 1.97
C LYS A 260 -8.48 27.81 3.36
N GLY A 261 -7.58 26.88 3.66
CA GLY A 261 -7.55 26.14 4.92
C GLY A 261 -8.59 25.01 4.99
N ASN A 262 -9.06 24.49 3.86
CA ASN A 262 -10.05 23.42 3.81
C ASN A 262 -9.41 22.05 3.91
N ILE A 263 -8.37 21.81 3.14
CA ILE A 263 -7.68 20.51 2.99
C ILE A 263 -6.17 20.68 3.13
N ALA A 264 -5.47 19.64 3.57
CA ALA A 264 -4.02 19.65 3.74
C ALA A 264 -3.43 18.25 3.60
N THR A 265 -2.09 18.13 3.65
CA THR A 265 -1.39 16.86 3.88
C THR A 265 -0.73 16.84 5.27
N SER A 266 -0.14 15.72 5.66
CA SER A 266 0.45 15.52 7.01
C SER A 266 1.46 16.63 7.38
N THR A 267 2.21 17.12 6.43
CA THR A 267 3.20 18.20 6.61
C THR A 267 2.59 19.48 7.20
N ALA A 268 1.39 19.89 6.80
CA ALA A 268 0.72 21.09 7.33
C ALA A 268 0.36 20.97 8.82
N PHE A 269 0.06 19.75 9.27
CA PHE A 269 -0.23 19.47 10.67
C PHE A 269 1.05 19.36 11.53
N GLY A 270 2.20 19.12 10.88
CA GLY A 270 3.46 18.84 11.54
C GLY A 270 3.51 17.45 12.17
N THR A 271 2.89 16.48 11.53
CA THR A 271 2.84 15.06 11.92
C THR A 271 3.33 14.19 10.76
N ASP A 272 3.80 12.98 11.06
CA ASP A 272 4.21 12.03 10.03
C ASP A 272 3.00 11.44 9.30
N TYR A 273 1.87 11.31 10.03
CA TYR A 273 0.61 10.75 9.51
C TYR A 273 -0.59 11.62 9.86
N CYS A 274 -1.53 11.76 8.95
CA CYS A 274 -2.77 12.49 9.19
C CYS A 274 -3.64 11.84 10.29
N SER A 275 -3.49 10.53 10.54
CA SER A 275 -4.16 9.85 11.65
C SER A 275 -3.79 10.43 13.03
N ASP A 276 -2.58 10.93 13.20
CA ASP A 276 -2.17 11.59 14.44
C ASP A 276 -2.81 12.98 14.58
N ALA A 277 -2.86 13.75 13.48
CA ALA A 277 -3.58 15.01 13.43
C ALA A 277 -5.07 14.85 13.68
N PHE A 278 -5.68 13.78 13.15
CA PHE A 278 -7.08 13.43 13.34
C PHE A 278 -7.39 13.12 14.82
N LYS A 279 -6.58 12.27 15.46
CA LYS A 279 -6.69 11.97 16.89
C LYS A 279 -6.40 13.19 17.79
N ALA A 280 -5.58 14.12 17.32
CA ALA A 280 -5.29 15.37 18.02
C ALA A 280 -6.39 16.45 17.82
N GLY A 281 -7.41 16.19 17.01
CA GLY A 281 -8.49 17.14 16.71
C GLY A 281 -8.06 18.29 15.78
N GLN A 282 -6.98 18.13 15.03
CA GLN A 282 -6.51 19.11 14.04
C GLN A 282 -7.29 19.02 12.72
N CYS A 283 -7.96 17.90 12.48
CA CYS A 283 -8.92 17.72 11.39
C CYS A 283 -10.09 16.84 11.83
N ILE A 284 -11.18 16.91 11.08
CA ILE A 284 -12.41 16.09 11.32
C ILE A 284 -12.59 15.00 10.29
N MET A 285 -11.82 15.04 9.22
CA MET A 285 -11.74 14.02 8.16
C MET A 285 -10.29 13.73 7.84
N THR A 286 -9.96 12.50 7.49
CA THR A 286 -8.64 12.13 6.99
C THR A 286 -8.75 11.03 5.94
N ILE A 287 -7.93 11.09 4.90
CA ILE A 287 -7.81 10.02 3.91
C ILE A 287 -6.48 9.30 4.13
N GLY A 288 -6.57 7.99 4.29
CA GLY A 288 -5.43 7.13 4.51
C GLY A 288 -5.74 5.66 4.21
N SER A 289 -4.74 4.81 4.38
CA SER A 289 -4.85 3.38 4.04
C SER A 289 -5.91 2.66 4.88
N SER A 290 -6.66 1.76 4.23
CA SER A 290 -7.56 0.82 4.91
C SER A 290 -6.79 -0.12 5.85
N ALA A 291 -5.54 -0.46 5.53
CA ALA A 291 -4.67 -1.23 6.42
C ALA A 291 -4.27 -0.47 7.70
N GLY A 292 -4.35 0.86 7.67
CA GLY A 292 -4.10 1.76 8.79
C GLY A 292 -5.35 2.12 9.60
N ALA A 293 -6.47 1.42 9.44
CA ALA A 293 -7.74 1.77 10.08
C ALA A 293 -7.63 1.96 11.60
N THR A 294 -6.93 1.06 12.29
CA THR A 294 -6.75 1.12 13.75
C THR A 294 -5.98 2.35 14.23
N TYR A 295 -5.14 2.96 13.38
CA TYR A 295 -4.46 4.20 13.71
C TYR A 295 -5.39 5.43 13.66
N ASN A 296 -6.54 5.31 12.99
CA ASN A 296 -7.57 6.34 12.91
C ASN A 296 -8.67 6.18 13.96
N ASP A 297 -8.45 5.34 14.99
CA ASP A 297 -9.44 5.12 16.05
C ASP A 297 -9.53 6.33 16.98
N GLY A 298 -10.66 7.06 16.91
CA GLY A 298 -10.98 8.19 17.79
C GLY A 298 -11.07 7.82 19.28
N GLN A 299 -11.28 6.54 19.61
CA GLN A 299 -11.24 6.08 21.00
C GLN A 299 -9.80 6.05 21.55
N ALA A 300 -8.79 6.03 20.67
CA ALA A 300 -7.37 6.17 21.01
C ALA A 300 -6.90 7.64 21.02
N ALA A 301 -7.78 8.62 20.79
CA ALA A 301 -7.43 10.04 20.83
C ALA A 301 -6.88 10.45 22.21
N THR A 302 -5.89 11.34 22.19
CA THR A 302 -5.26 11.88 23.42
C THR A 302 -6.10 12.96 24.09
N GLY A 303 -7.01 13.59 23.33
CA GLY A 303 -7.94 14.61 23.79
C GLY A 303 -9.35 14.06 24.00
N VAL A 304 -10.35 14.75 23.43
CA VAL A 304 -11.74 14.29 23.45
C VAL A 304 -11.87 13.06 22.57
N LYS A 305 -12.34 11.96 23.14
CA LYS A 305 -12.60 10.73 22.40
C LYS A 305 -13.85 10.87 21.54
N PHE A 306 -13.85 10.22 20.41
CA PHE A 306 -14.96 10.27 19.46
C PHE A 306 -15.11 8.95 18.72
N THR A 307 -16.26 8.77 18.09
CA THR A 307 -16.54 7.64 17.21
C THR A 307 -15.98 7.92 15.83
N THR A 308 -15.12 7.03 15.31
CA THR A 308 -14.65 7.10 13.93
C THR A 308 -15.65 6.45 12.99
N GLY A 309 -16.11 7.21 12.00
CA GLY A 309 -16.79 6.70 10.83
C GLY A 309 -15.82 6.42 9.69
N VAL A 310 -16.23 5.55 8.76
CA VAL A 310 -15.45 5.15 7.58
C VAL A 310 -16.32 5.29 6.33
N SER A 311 -15.76 5.82 5.26
CA SER A 311 -16.43 5.91 3.95
C SER A 311 -15.44 5.72 2.81
N ALA A 312 -15.97 5.58 1.59
CA ALA A 312 -15.18 5.64 0.36
C ALA A 312 -14.43 6.96 0.24
N VAL A 313 -13.34 6.97 -0.52
CA VAL A 313 -12.63 8.19 -0.89
C VAL A 313 -13.56 9.10 -1.70
N PRO A 314 -13.67 10.40 -1.40
CA PRO A 314 -14.46 11.34 -2.18
C PRO A 314 -14.02 11.36 -3.65
N GLN A 315 -14.98 11.43 -4.56
CA GLN A 315 -14.74 11.39 -6.00
C GLN A 315 -14.94 12.77 -6.64
N LYS A 316 -14.24 13.03 -7.74
CA LYS A 316 -14.54 14.19 -8.57
C LYS A 316 -15.84 13.98 -9.34
N ASP A 317 -16.07 12.74 -9.77
CA ASP A 317 -17.27 12.30 -10.49
C ASP A 317 -17.61 10.87 -10.08
N LEU A 318 -18.81 10.63 -9.57
CA LEU A 318 -19.25 9.32 -9.10
C LEU A 318 -19.46 8.30 -10.21
N GLU A 319 -19.74 8.77 -11.46
CA GLU A 319 -19.89 7.88 -12.61
C GLU A 319 -18.53 7.34 -13.10
N ASN A 320 -17.47 8.14 -12.93
CA ASN A 320 -16.11 7.82 -13.37
C ASN A 320 -15.16 7.78 -12.17
N GLY A 321 -15.58 7.20 -11.06
CA GLY A 321 -14.79 7.14 -9.84
C GLY A 321 -13.44 6.46 -10.04
N GLN A 322 -12.42 6.94 -9.31
CA GLN A 322 -11.08 6.40 -9.32
C GLN A 322 -10.52 6.38 -7.88
N VAL A 323 -10.04 5.23 -7.46
CA VAL A 323 -9.33 5.08 -6.18
C VAL A 323 -8.16 4.11 -6.33
N ILE A 324 -7.07 4.41 -5.67
CA ILE A 324 -5.87 3.59 -5.77
C ILE A 324 -6.10 2.19 -5.14
N GLN A 325 -5.79 1.15 -5.92
CA GLN A 325 -5.51 -0.17 -5.37
C GLN A 325 -4.11 -0.12 -4.76
N GLN A 326 -3.99 -0.48 -3.51
CA GLN A 326 -2.73 -0.45 -2.76
C GLN A 326 -2.32 -1.84 -2.30
N GLY A 327 -1.11 -1.87 -1.74
CA GLY A 327 -0.57 -3.03 -1.07
C GLY A 327 0.36 -3.84 -1.95
N THR A 328 1.01 -4.79 -1.32
CA THR A 328 2.12 -5.52 -1.93
C THR A 328 1.66 -6.78 -2.64
N ASN A 329 2.51 -7.21 -3.55
CA ASN A 329 2.58 -8.55 -4.10
C ASN A 329 3.69 -9.34 -3.41
N VAL A 330 3.82 -10.60 -3.75
CA VAL A 330 4.97 -11.45 -3.46
C VAL A 330 5.60 -11.90 -4.77
N SER A 331 6.93 -11.84 -4.85
CA SER A 331 7.70 -12.12 -6.06
C SER A 331 8.80 -13.15 -5.81
N LEU A 332 9.11 -13.94 -6.84
CA LEU A 332 10.16 -14.95 -6.85
C LEU A 332 11.40 -14.38 -7.54
N PHE A 333 12.55 -14.57 -6.95
CA PHE A 333 13.85 -14.23 -7.56
C PHE A 333 14.45 -15.45 -8.23
N LYS A 334 15.32 -15.21 -9.22
CA LYS A 334 16.10 -16.27 -9.87
C LYS A 334 17.12 -16.81 -8.89
N CYS A 335 17.10 -18.10 -8.67
CA CYS A 335 18.07 -18.81 -7.84
C CYS A 335 19.01 -19.64 -8.71
N SER A 336 20.24 -19.83 -8.25
CA SER A 336 21.20 -20.73 -8.92
C SER A 336 20.87 -22.22 -8.68
N ASP A 337 20.20 -22.53 -7.55
CA ASP A 337 19.69 -23.86 -7.23
C ASP A 337 18.20 -23.96 -7.63
N ALA A 338 17.91 -24.87 -8.54
CA ALA A 338 16.55 -25.11 -9.02
C ALA A 338 15.60 -25.65 -7.93
N LYS A 339 16.10 -26.33 -6.89
CA LYS A 339 15.29 -26.79 -5.77
C LYS A 339 14.92 -25.64 -4.85
N GLU A 340 15.86 -24.72 -4.62
CA GLU A 340 15.58 -23.49 -3.87
C GLU A 340 14.53 -22.64 -4.60
N GLU A 341 14.68 -22.43 -5.92
CA GLU A 341 13.72 -21.69 -6.73
C GLU A 341 12.33 -22.34 -6.71
N LEU A 342 12.26 -23.69 -6.81
CA LEU A 342 11.00 -24.41 -6.65
C LEU A 342 10.41 -24.25 -5.27
N GLY A 343 11.23 -24.33 -4.21
CA GLY A 343 10.81 -24.10 -2.84
C GLY A 343 10.25 -22.69 -2.65
N GLY A 344 10.89 -21.68 -3.23
CA GLY A 344 10.40 -20.30 -3.25
C GLY A 344 9.02 -20.19 -3.92
N TRP A 345 8.81 -20.84 -5.05
CA TRP A 345 7.50 -20.92 -5.69
C TRP A 345 6.44 -21.57 -4.79
N LEU A 346 6.76 -22.72 -4.20
CA LEU A 346 5.84 -23.43 -3.31
C LEU A 346 5.47 -22.59 -2.08
N TRP A 347 6.44 -21.85 -1.52
CA TRP A 347 6.19 -20.88 -0.47
C TRP A 347 5.23 -19.79 -0.90
N LEU A 348 5.47 -19.13 -2.04
CA LEU A 348 4.57 -18.09 -2.55
C LEU A 348 3.16 -18.63 -2.80
N LYS A 349 3.03 -19.82 -3.42
CA LYS A 349 1.75 -20.50 -3.64
C LYS A 349 1.03 -20.77 -2.33
N HIS A 350 1.76 -21.20 -1.31
CA HIS A 350 1.21 -21.45 0.03
C HIS A 350 0.73 -20.14 0.70
N MET A 351 1.49 -19.06 0.63
CA MET A 351 1.09 -17.74 1.17
C MET A 351 -0.25 -17.25 0.62
N VAL A 352 -0.56 -17.56 -0.64
CA VAL A 352 -1.81 -17.13 -1.32
C VAL A 352 -2.86 -18.23 -1.42
N SER A 353 -2.66 -19.38 -0.74
CA SER A 353 -3.66 -20.44 -0.63
C SER A 353 -4.92 -19.97 0.10
N TYR A 354 -6.01 -20.73 0.02
CA TYR A 354 -7.24 -20.39 0.72
C TYR A 354 -7.02 -20.22 2.23
N GLU A 355 -6.34 -21.20 2.87
CA GLU A 355 -6.10 -21.20 4.31
C GLU A 355 -5.26 -20.03 4.76
N SER A 356 -4.13 -19.78 4.07
CA SER A 356 -3.24 -18.66 4.39
C SER A 356 -3.90 -17.30 4.13
N ALA A 357 -4.62 -17.16 3.02
CA ALA A 357 -5.34 -15.94 2.68
C ALA A 357 -6.49 -15.64 3.65
N LEU A 358 -7.23 -16.68 4.09
CA LEU A 358 -8.27 -16.52 5.10
C LEU A 358 -7.66 -16.09 6.44
N LYS A 359 -6.63 -16.80 6.92
CA LYS A 359 -5.92 -16.44 8.15
C LYS A 359 -5.42 -15.00 8.11
N TRP A 360 -4.75 -14.62 7.02
CA TRP A 360 -4.25 -13.25 6.85
C TRP A 360 -5.37 -12.21 6.88
N ALA A 361 -6.48 -12.48 6.19
CA ALA A 361 -7.62 -11.57 6.16
C ALA A 361 -8.36 -11.45 7.51
N LEU A 362 -8.38 -12.51 8.32
CA LEU A 362 -9.01 -12.49 9.64
C LEU A 362 -8.14 -11.77 10.70
N GLU A 363 -6.83 -12.00 10.67
CA GLU A 363 -5.91 -11.56 11.72
C GLU A 363 -5.22 -10.22 11.43
N THR A 364 -5.43 -9.65 10.24
CA THR A 364 -4.85 -8.37 9.82
C THR A 364 -5.91 -7.39 9.34
N SER A 365 -5.51 -6.14 9.06
CA SER A 365 -6.38 -5.14 8.43
C SER A 365 -6.38 -5.21 6.90
N TYR A 366 -5.67 -6.16 6.28
CA TYR A 366 -5.64 -6.32 4.82
C TYR A 366 -6.88 -7.02 4.28
N PHE A 367 -7.15 -6.82 2.98
CA PHE A 367 -8.27 -7.44 2.29
C PHE A 367 -8.03 -8.93 2.01
N PRO A 368 -9.08 -9.74 1.93
CA PRO A 368 -8.97 -11.04 1.29
C PRO A 368 -8.58 -10.84 -0.18
N ILE A 369 -7.67 -11.67 -0.66
CA ILE A 369 -7.18 -11.61 -2.05
C ILE A 369 -7.93 -12.55 -2.98
N ARG A 370 -8.88 -13.35 -2.44
CA ARG A 370 -9.58 -14.44 -3.12
C ARG A 370 -11.08 -14.34 -2.92
N TYR A 371 -11.85 -14.66 -3.95
CA TYR A 371 -13.32 -14.69 -3.89
C TYR A 371 -13.86 -15.77 -2.96
N ASP A 372 -13.23 -16.97 -2.92
CA ASP A 372 -13.63 -18.05 -2.02
C ASP A 372 -13.45 -17.67 -0.54
N VAL A 373 -12.39 -16.92 -0.20
CA VAL A 373 -12.20 -16.35 1.13
C VAL A 373 -13.23 -15.25 1.39
N LEU A 374 -13.37 -14.29 0.47
CA LEU A 374 -14.33 -13.20 0.59
C LEU A 374 -15.76 -13.70 0.85
N ASN A 375 -16.16 -14.79 0.20
CA ASN A 375 -17.50 -15.34 0.29
C ASN A 375 -17.64 -16.44 1.38
N SER A 376 -16.57 -16.75 2.12
CA SER A 376 -16.64 -17.76 3.19
C SER A 376 -17.50 -17.26 4.34
N GLU A 377 -18.22 -18.18 4.99
CA GLU A 377 -19.03 -17.89 6.17
C GLU A 377 -18.18 -17.30 7.30
N GLU A 378 -16.97 -17.80 7.47
CA GLU A 378 -16.03 -17.38 8.50
C GLU A 378 -15.60 -15.92 8.31
N TYR A 379 -15.20 -15.54 7.10
CA TYR A 379 -14.87 -14.15 6.79
C TYR A 379 -16.08 -13.22 6.89
N GLN A 380 -17.26 -13.66 6.41
CA GLN A 380 -18.48 -12.86 6.46
C GLN A 380 -18.96 -12.62 7.90
N ASN A 381 -18.81 -13.59 8.80
CA ASN A 381 -19.09 -13.40 10.22
C ASN A 381 -18.07 -12.41 10.86
N HIS A 382 -16.78 -12.59 10.56
CA HIS A 382 -15.74 -11.68 11.04
C HIS A 382 -16.00 -10.22 10.62
N ILE A 383 -16.34 -9.98 9.35
CA ILE A 383 -16.58 -8.62 8.85
C ILE A 383 -17.81 -7.96 9.50
N LYS A 384 -18.82 -8.74 9.86
CA LYS A 384 -20.01 -8.26 10.59
C LYS A 384 -19.77 -8.08 12.09
N GLY A 385 -18.61 -8.50 12.59
CA GLY A 385 -18.31 -8.51 14.02
C GLY A 385 -19.04 -9.63 14.78
N ASN A 386 -19.58 -10.63 14.08
CA ASN A 386 -20.25 -11.75 14.70
C ASN A 386 -19.27 -12.66 15.43
N ILE A 387 -19.74 -13.26 16.51
CA ILE A 387 -18.99 -14.26 17.29
C ILE A 387 -19.63 -15.63 17.03
N ILE A 388 -18.83 -16.61 16.64
CA ILE A 388 -19.27 -18.00 16.54
C ILE A 388 -19.03 -18.64 17.91
N ALA A 389 -20.13 -19.05 18.58
CA ALA A 389 -20.06 -19.73 19.87
C ALA A 389 -19.61 -21.19 19.70
N ASP A 390 -19.17 -21.83 20.78
CA ASP A 390 -18.67 -23.23 20.77
C ASP A 390 -19.70 -24.25 20.23
N ASP A 391 -20.98 -23.94 20.31
CA ASP A 391 -22.07 -24.78 19.79
C ASP A 391 -22.38 -24.51 18.30
N GLY A 392 -21.61 -23.62 17.66
CA GLY A 392 -21.78 -23.21 16.26
C GLY A 392 -22.86 -22.14 16.04
N SER A 393 -23.50 -21.62 17.11
CA SER A 393 -24.46 -20.53 16.97
C SER A 393 -23.73 -19.19 16.70
N VAL A 394 -24.37 -18.35 15.89
CA VAL A 394 -23.86 -17.00 15.56
C VAL A 394 -24.46 -16.00 16.51
N VAL A 395 -23.60 -15.30 17.26
CA VAL A 395 -23.99 -14.19 18.16
C VAL A 395 -23.61 -12.88 17.49
N GLU A 396 -24.59 -11.99 17.31
CA GLU A 396 -24.33 -10.65 16.76
C GLU A 396 -23.44 -9.86 17.72
N GLY A 397 -22.34 -9.34 17.20
CA GLY A 397 -21.35 -8.57 17.94
C GLY A 397 -21.21 -7.15 17.40
N ILE A 398 -20.13 -6.48 17.81
CA ILE A 398 -19.84 -5.11 17.38
C ILE A 398 -18.76 -5.16 16.28
N GLN A 399 -19.10 -4.61 15.12
CA GLN A 399 -18.15 -4.49 14.01
C GLN A 399 -16.97 -3.58 14.40
N THR A 400 -15.76 -4.10 14.29
CA THR A 400 -14.53 -3.36 14.58
C THR A 400 -14.28 -2.28 13.52
N LEU A 401 -13.44 -1.28 13.83
CA LEU A 401 -13.05 -0.25 12.85
C LEU A 401 -12.30 -0.86 11.65
N ALA A 402 -11.46 -1.86 11.88
CA ALA A 402 -10.79 -2.60 10.81
C ALA A 402 -11.79 -3.34 9.89
N ALA A 403 -12.81 -3.97 10.47
CA ALA A 403 -13.87 -4.63 9.70
C ALA A 403 -14.68 -3.62 8.87
N LYS A 404 -15.07 -2.47 9.44
CA LYS A 404 -15.72 -1.37 8.72
C LYS A 404 -14.87 -0.86 7.55
N ALA A 405 -13.56 -0.72 7.77
CA ALA A 405 -12.63 -0.30 6.73
C ALA A 405 -12.52 -1.32 5.58
N LYS A 406 -12.48 -2.62 5.89
CA LYS A 406 -12.52 -3.68 4.87
C LYS A 406 -13.82 -3.64 4.06
N GLU A 407 -14.95 -3.52 4.73
CA GLU A 407 -16.25 -3.45 4.07
C GLU A 407 -16.36 -2.23 3.15
N ALA A 408 -16.03 -1.03 3.65
CA ALA A 408 -16.04 0.21 2.87
C ALA A 408 -15.05 0.16 1.70
N GLY A 409 -13.85 -0.40 1.90
CA GLY A 409 -12.83 -0.52 0.87
C GLY A 409 -13.25 -1.46 -0.25
N LEU A 410 -13.84 -2.60 0.07
CA LEU A 410 -14.35 -3.55 -0.92
C LEU A 410 -15.57 -2.98 -1.66
N ALA A 411 -16.41 -2.20 -1.00
CA ALA A 411 -17.57 -1.56 -1.62
C ALA A 411 -17.20 -0.54 -2.70
N GLN A 412 -16.00 0.06 -2.66
CA GLN A 412 -15.49 0.97 -3.71
C GLN A 412 -14.60 0.27 -4.75
N SER A 413 -14.48 -1.06 -4.72
CA SER A 413 -13.55 -1.80 -5.58
C SER A 413 -13.80 -1.63 -7.09
N GLN A 414 -15.03 -1.29 -7.49
CA GLN A 414 -15.33 -0.93 -8.90
C GLN A 414 -14.57 0.30 -9.39
N TRP A 415 -14.01 1.11 -8.49
CA TRP A 415 -13.21 2.30 -8.80
C TRP A 415 -11.71 2.05 -8.72
N PHE A 416 -11.30 0.81 -8.40
CA PHE A 416 -9.88 0.49 -8.30
C PHE A 416 -9.19 0.64 -9.65
N TYR A 417 -8.07 1.33 -9.63
CA TYR A 417 -7.16 1.42 -10.75
C TYR A 417 -5.79 0.89 -10.39
N THR A 418 -5.07 0.42 -11.38
CA THR A 418 -3.64 0.14 -11.34
C THR A 418 -2.95 0.90 -12.48
N ASN A 419 -1.74 1.38 -12.22
CA ASN A 419 -0.92 2.02 -13.24
C ASN A 419 0.11 1.02 -13.75
N VAL A 420 0.47 1.08 -15.04
CA VAL A 420 1.58 0.30 -15.54
C VAL A 420 2.87 0.71 -14.83
N ALA A 421 3.72 -0.28 -14.53
CA ALA A 421 4.99 -0.07 -13.87
C ALA A 421 6.13 -0.49 -14.82
N PHE A 422 7.13 0.37 -14.95
CA PHE A 422 8.30 0.19 -15.80
C PHE A 422 9.52 0.77 -15.09
N PRO A 423 10.73 0.50 -15.59
CA PRO A 423 11.94 1.13 -15.07
C PRO A 423 11.78 2.64 -14.87
N GLY A 424 12.06 3.11 -13.65
CA GLY A 424 11.82 4.51 -13.25
C GLY A 424 10.47 4.79 -12.57
N SER A 425 9.51 3.85 -12.50
CA SER A 425 8.21 4.07 -11.84
C SER A 425 8.32 4.41 -10.36
N SER A 426 9.28 3.81 -9.64
CA SER A 426 9.53 4.17 -8.24
C SER A 426 9.96 5.63 -8.12
N LYS A 427 10.83 6.10 -9.03
CA LYS A 427 11.24 7.51 -9.08
C LYS A 427 10.11 8.45 -9.48
N ALA A 428 9.24 8.00 -10.37
CA ALA A 428 8.03 8.76 -10.73
C ALA A 428 7.12 8.99 -9.52
N ARG A 429 6.99 7.99 -8.66
CA ARG A 429 6.22 8.10 -7.42
C ARG A 429 6.86 9.08 -6.44
N ASP A 430 8.18 9.03 -6.23
CA ASP A 430 8.92 10.02 -5.43
C ASP A 430 8.74 11.44 -5.99
N ASN A 431 8.73 11.57 -7.33
CA ASN A 431 8.52 12.87 -7.98
C ASN A 431 7.08 13.36 -7.81
N ALA A 432 6.07 12.48 -7.82
CA ALA A 432 4.68 12.84 -7.55
C ALA A 432 4.51 13.44 -6.14
N GLU A 433 5.13 12.82 -5.13
CA GLU A 433 5.20 13.36 -3.77
C GLU A 433 5.90 14.72 -3.75
N THR A 434 7.06 14.82 -4.37
CA THR A 434 7.84 16.05 -4.46
C THR A 434 7.05 17.20 -5.12
N ILE A 435 6.28 16.91 -6.18
CA ILE A 435 5.41 17.90 -6.84
C ILE A 435 4.43 18.49 -5.83
N VAL A 436 3.72 17.66 -5.08
CA VAL A 436 2.74 18.11 -4.09
C VAL A 436 3.42 18.96 -3.01
N GLN A 437 4.52 18.50 -2.45
CA GLN A 437 5.28 19.23 -1.43
C GLN A 437 5.75 20.60 -1.93
N GLN A 438 6.27 20.68 -3.15
CA GLN A 438 6.73 21.92 -3.73
C GLN A 438 5.59 22.90 -4.02
N ILE A 439 4.44 22.40 -4.45
CA ILE A 439 3.26 23.23 -4.72
C ILE A 439 2.67 23.78 -3.43
N LEU A 440 2.56 22.97 -2.38
CA LEU A 440 1.88 23.34 -1.14
C LEU A 440 2.78 24.13 -0.18
N TYR A 441 4.08 23.82 -0.12
CA TYR A 441 4.98 24.30 0.93
C TYR A 441 6.22 25.04 0.41
N GLY A 442 6.41 25.10 -0.90
CA GLY A 442 7.53 25.83 -1.50
C GLY A 442 7.30 27.35 -1.57
N ASP A 443 8.31 28.13 -1.25
CA ASP A 443 8.23 29.62 -1.08
C ASP A 443 7.83 30.39 -2.35
N SER A 444 7.98 29.83 -3.54
CA SER A 444 7.67 30.52 -4.81
C SER A 444 7.40 29.58 -6.00
N MET A 445 7.17 28.30 -5.74
CA MET A 445 7.01 27.34 -6.80
C MET A 445 5.59 27.41 -7.39
N THR A 446 5.53 27.49 -8.72
CA THR A 446 4.27 27.38 -9.44
C THR A 446 4.01 25.92 -9.82
N VAL A 447 2.73 25.57 -10.06
CA VAL A 447 2.36 24.24 -10.54
C VAL A 447 3.15 23.90 -11.82
N ASP A 448 3.28 24.83 -12.76
CA ASP A 448 4.03 24.64 -14.01
C ASP A 448 5.51 24.30 -13.79
N LYS A 449 6.16 25.00 -12.86
CA LYS A 449 7.58 24.76 -12.57
C LYS A 449 7.78 23.41 -11.89
N ALA A 450 6.94 23.03 -10.91
CA ALA A 450 7.02 21.74 -10.23
C ALA A 450 6.89 20.57 -11.21
N TYR A 451 5.97 20.66 -12.18
CA TYR A 451 5.80 19.64 -13.22
C TYR A 451 6.99 19.56 -14.17
N THR A 452 7.55 20.70 -14.58
CA THR A 452 8.72 20.74 -15.45
C THR A 452 9.94 20.12 -14.78
N ASP A 453 10.17 20.46 -13.51
CA ASP A 453 11.29 19.93 -12.75
C ASP A 453 11.15 18.40 -12.55
N ALA A 454 9.96 17.91 -12.20
CA ALA A 454 9.70 16.49 -12.04
C ALA A 454 9.85 15.69 -13.37
N TYR A 455 9.38 16.25 -14.47
CA TYR A 455 9.55 15.62 -15.78
C TYR A 455 11.04 15.49 -16.18
N ASN A 456 11.80 16.56 -16.01
CA ASN A 456 13.23 16.54 -16.30
C ASN A 456 14.00 15.53 -15.45
N LEU A 457 13.63 15.40 -14.16
CA LEU A 457 14.22 14.39 -13.27
C LEU A 457 13.84 12.98 -13.71
N SER A 458 12.61 12.77 -14.19
CA SER A 458 12.13 11.46 -14.64
C SER A 458 12.82 10.98 -15.92
N LEU A 459 13.17 11.88 -16.84
CA LEU A 459 13.88 11.55 -18.09
C LEU A 459 15.29 10.98 -17.87
N ILE A 460 15.91 11.24 -16.73
CA ILE A 460 17.23 10.72 -16.39
C ILE A 460 17.19 9.21 -16.10
N HIS A 461 16.02 8.66 -15.82
CA HIS A 461 15.80 7.30 -15.35
C HIS A 461 15.03 6.41 -16.35
N ILE A 462 14.82 6.87 -17.59
CA ILE A 462 14.24 6.09 -18.71
C ILE A 462 15.40 5.80 -19.74
#